data_98346b346274622afbeee0300976beb7
#
_entry.id   98346b346274622afbeee0300976beb7
#
_cell.length_a   1.000
_cell.length_b   1.000
_cell.length_c   1.000
_cell.angle_alpha   90.00
_cell.angle_beta   90.00
_cell.angle_gamma   90.00
#
_symmetry.space_group_name_H-M   'P 1'
#
loop_
_entity.id
_entity.type
_entity.pdbx_description
1 polymer ?
#
loop_
_entity_poly.entity_id
_entity_poly.type
_entity_poly.pdbx_seq_one_letter_code
_entity_poly.pdbx_strand_id
1 'polypeptide(L)'
;NSGSIEFSSFNNTITIDQDNKSGLAKAGTTFPAGTRQQPCLFTTDAVSIASTRGLSAINVLGNLTLGAGDNFNGYEFTGESALKSSITVGDLADVTNCEFYDATITGILDGTTQLEKCILSNLNFVDGQVFNCLLGPGDIELGISTIANLFNCFSSIPGTLSPIIDMNGTGIIGLRGYNGGILFKNYSGSDSHSIDLASGQIKLDPDTITSGTFVCRGVGKLIDNNTGLPIPTGQWNGGVTIINELINRTTIAEASQYAEAVYFDVLNGRPGTTDPIGLERDPVDNLDDAILIAASRGTNSIFLVNE
;
A
#
# COMPACT_ATOMS: atom_id res chain seq x y z
N ASN A 1 36.69 1.60 -34.58
CA ASN A 1 36.39 0.99 -33.25
C ASN A 1 36.08 2.05 -32.18
N SER A 2 35.07 2.87 -32.39
CA SER A 2 34.65 3.91 -31.45
C SER A 2 33.33 3.60 -30.74
N GLY A 3 32.88 2.35 -30.78
CA GLY A 3 31.58 1.96 -30.24
C GLY A 3 31.57 1.24 -28.90
N SER A 4 32.73 0.99 -28.27
CA SER A 4 32.77 0.13 -27.08
C SER A 4 33.10 0.86 -25.77
N ILE A 5 33.28 2.18 -25.78
CA ILE A 5 33.74 2.90 -24.58
C ILE A 5 32.57 3.33 -23.68
N GLU A 6 31.39 3.54 -24.24
CA GLU A 6 30.23 4.01 -23.42
C GLU A 6 29.62 2.93 -22.51
N PHE A 7 29.82 1.66 -22.83
CA PHE A 7 29.19 0.56 -22.05
C PHE A 7 30.07 0.03 -20.91
N SER A 8 31.29 0.47 -20.77
CA SER A 8 32.25 0.01 -19.75
C SER A 8 32.46 1.02 -18.59
N SER A 9 31.61 2.04 -18.48
CA SER A 9 31.66 2.99 -17.37
C SER A 9 30.71 2.57 -16.23
N PHE A 10 31.02 2.97 -15.01
CA PHE A 10 30.11 2.77 -13.87
C PHE A 10 28.83 3.60 -13.99
N ASN A 11 28.83 4.64 -14.78
CA ASN A 11 27.70 5.54 -14.97
C ASN A 11 27.10 6.04 -13.64
N ASN A 12 27.96 6.36 -12.68
CA ASN A 12 27.70 6.73 -11.28
C ASN A 12 27.01 5.65 -10.41
N THR A 13 26.89 4.42 -10.90
CA THR A 13 26.27 3.32 -10.15
C THR A 13 27.13 2.06 -10.19
N ILE A 14 27.06 1.26 -9.14
CA ILE A 14 27.62 -0.10 -9.13
C ILE A 14 26.48 -1.06 -9.48
N THR A 15 26.74 -1.99 -10.37
CA THR A 15 25.78 -3.05 -10.68
C THR A 15 26.15 -4.33 -9.93
N ILE A 16 25.17 -4.92 -9.25
CA ILE A 16 25.28 -6.20 -8.55
C ILE A 16 24.29 -7.21 -9.15
N ASP A 17 24.75 -8.43 -9.33
CA ASP A 17 23.96 -9.59 -9.78
C ASP A 17 24.42 -10.82 -9.00
N GLN A 18 23.94 -10.92 -7.76
CA GLN A 18 24.36 -11.93 -6.80
C GLN A 18 24.01 -13.35 -7.25
N ASP A 19 22.90 -13.52 -7.94
CA ASP A 19 22.44 -14.79 -8.50
C ASP A 19 23.08 -15.12 -9.86
N ASN A 20 23.90 -14.21 -10.40
CA ASN A 20 24.47 -14.30 -11.73
C ASN A 20 23.43 -14.54 -12.85
N LYS A 21 22.26 -13.93 -12.72
CA LYS A 21 21.18 -14.04 -13.73
C LYS A 21 21.61 -13.56 -15.12
N SER A 22 22.47 -12.55 -15.17
CA SER A 22 23.03 -12.06 -16.44
C SER A 22 24.02 -13.04 -17.07
N GLY A 23 24.58 -13.98 -16.31
CA GLY A 23 25.71 -14.82 -16.72
C GLY A 23 27.04 -14.06 -16.85
N LEU A 24 27.07 -12.79 -16.41
CA LEU A 24 28.22 -11.89 -16.59
C LEU A 24 28.83 -11.45 -15.25
N ALA A 25 28.18 -11.75 -14.12
CA ALA A 25 28.65 -11.35 -12.79
C ALA A 25 29.99 -12.02 -12.46
N LYS A 26 30.88 -11.25 -11.84
CA LYS A 26 32.21 -11.71 -11.45
C LYS A 26 32.57 -11.24 -10.04
N ALA A 27 33.37 -12.08 -9.38
CA ALA A 27 34.05 -11.73 -8.15
C ALA A 27 35.24 -10.79 -8.42
N GLY A 28 35.54 -9.93 -7.47
CA GLY A 28 36.66 -9.02 -7.46
C GLY A 28 36.31 -7.56 -7.76
N THR A 29 37.28 -6.70 -7.53
CA THR A 29 37.11 -5.25 -7.56
C THR A 29 37.81 -4.58 -8.75
N THR A 30 38.47 -5.38 -9.61
CA THR A 30 39.20 -4.88 -10.77
C THR A 30 38.23 -4.52 -11.88
N PHE A 31 38.33 -3.26 -12.39
CA PHE A 31 37.54 -2.84 -13.54
C PHE A 31 37.63 -3.84 -14.68
N PRO A 32 36.52 -4.21 -15.34
CA PRO A 32 35.20 -3.61 -15.34
C PRO A 32 34.21 -4.21 -14.32
N ALA A 33 34.63 -4.97 -13.29
CA ALA A 33 33.73 -5.46 -12.25
C ALA A 33 32.95 -4.30 -11.61
N GLY A 34 31.66 -4.52 -11.36
CA GLY A 34 30.73 -3.52 -10.88
C GLY A 34 30.06 -2.66 -11.97
N THR A 35 30.44 -2.83 -13.24
CA THR A 35 29.71 -2.20 -14.34
C THR A 35 28.50 -3.05 -14.76
N ARG A 36 27.57 -2.47 -15.52
CA ARG A 36 26.40 -3.22 -16.02
C ARG A 36 26.79 -4.40 -16.93
N GLN A 37 27.95 -4.33 -17.61
CA GLN A 37 28.44 -5.41 -18.47
C GLN A 37 29.15 -6.51 -17.68
N GLN A 38 29.65 -6.21 -16.50
CA GLN A 38 30.29 -7.14 -15.61
C GLN A 38 29.89 -6.82 -14.15
N PRO A 39 28.66 -7.18 -13.75
CA PRO A 39 28.17 -6.93 -12.41
C PRO A 39 29.06 -7.56 -11.34
N CYS A 40 29.05 -7.02 -10.14
CA CYS A 40 29.60 -7.68 -8.96
C CYS A 40 28.79 -8.92 -8.62
N LEU A 41 29.47 -9.99 -8.24
CA LEU A 41 28.84 -11.20 -7.71
C LEU A 41 28.60 -11.09 -6.20
N PHE A 42 29.43 -10.32 -5.47
CA PHE A 42 29.41 -10.19 -4.01
C PHE A 42 29.14 -8.76 -3.55
N THR A 43 28.39 -8.62 -2.46
CA THR A 43 28.13 -7.35 -1.78
C THR A 43 29.42 -6.66 -1.33
N THR A 44 30.35 -7.44 -0.80
CA THR A 44 31.66 -6.94 -0.34
C THR A 44 32.49 -6.31 -1.45
N ASP A 45 32.43 -6.86 -2.67
CA ASP A 45 33.11 -6.29 -3.83
C ASP A 45 32.44 -4.97 -4.25
N ALA A 46 31.10 -4.94 -4.23
CA ALA A 46 30.33 -3.74 -4.56
C ALA A 46 30.63 -2.59 -3.60
N VAL A 47 30.63 -2.84 -2.29
CA VAL A 47 31.00 -1.84 -1.27
C VAL A 47 32.45 -1.36 -1.44
N SER A 48 33.39 -2.26 -1.71
CA SER A 48 34.79 -1.92 -1.92
C SER A 48 35.00 -1.01 -3.15
N ILE A 49 34.32 -1.32 -4.27
CA ILE A 49 34.37 -0.48 -5.47
C ILE A 49 33.71 0.87 -5.21
N ALA A 50 32.52 0.87 -4.58
CA ALA A 50 31.76 2.06 -4.27
C ALA A 50 32.60 3.03 -3.40
N SER A 51 33.15 2.53 -2.30
CA SER A 51 34.03 3.31 -1.40
C SER A 51 35.24 3.89 -2.12
N THR A 52 35.92 3.07 -2.95
CA THR A 52 37.13 3.51 -3.68
C THR A 52 36.81 4.61 -4.71
N ARG A 53 35.60 4.63 -5.24
CA ARG A 53 35.20 5.54 -6.31
C ARG A 53 34.28 6.66 -5.86
N GLY A 54 33.90 6.70 -4.56
CA GLY A 54 32.98 7.69 -4.01
C GLY A 54 31.56 7.55 -4.61
N LEU A 55 31.10 6.31 -4.83
CA LEU A 55 29.76 6.01 -5.34
C LEU A 55 28.89 5.50 -4.21
N SER A 56 27.60 5.82 -4.23
CA SER A 56 26.60 5.35 -3.23
C SER A 56 25.33 4.79 -3.88
N ALA A 57 25.31 4.61 -5.21
CA ALA A 57 24.15 4.05 -5.91
C ALA A 57 24.46 2.64 -6.43
N ILE A 58 23.53 1.72 -6.19
CA ILE A 58 23.59 0.30 -6.53
C ILE A 58 22.44 -0.06 -7.46
N ASN A 59 22.76 -0.57 -8.66
CA ASN A 59 21.77 -1.23 -9.52
C ASN A 59 21.70 -2.72 -9.20
N VAL A 60 20.51 -3.23 -8.91
CA VAL A 60 20.28 -4.63 -8.57
C VAL A 60 19.69 -5.37 -9.76
N LEU A 61 20.40 -6.40 -10.24
CA LEU A 61 19.90 -7.34 -11.23
C LEU A 61 19.47 -8.63 -10.51
N GLY A 62 18.21 -9.01 -10.66
CA GLY A 62 17.70 -10.22 -10.03
C GLY A 62 17.51 -10.10 -8.50
N ASN A 63 17.95 -11.11 -7.75
CA ASN A 63 17.79 -11.15 -6.32
C ASN A 63 19.08 -10.72 -5.60
N LEU A 64 18.92 -9.87 -4.60
CA LEU A 64 20.00 -9.45 -3.73
C LEU A 64 19.63 -9.81 -2.29
N THR A 65 20.52 -10.46 -1.58
CA THR A 65 20.40 -10.70 -0.15
C THR A 65 21.51 -9.94 0.57
N LEU A 66 21.11 -9.05 1.45
CA LEU A 66 22.00 -8.34 2.37
C LEU A 66 22.03 -9.11 3.69
N GLY A 67 23.19 -9.39 4.22
CA GLY A 67 23.38 -10.20 5.41
C GLY A 67 24.20 -9.50 6.50
N ALA A 68 24.48 -10.22 7.57
CA ALA A 68 25.28 -9.73 8.69
C ALA A 68 26.66 -9.25 8.21
N GLY A 69 27.00 -8.00 8.55
CA GLY A 69 28.25 -7.35 8.17
C GLY A 69 28.20 -6.58 6.84
N ASP A 70 27.12 -6.67 6.08
CA ASP A 70 26.87 -5.76 4.97
C ASP A 70 26.54 -4.38 5.52
N ASN A 71 27.34 -3.37 5.16
CA ASN A 71 27.12 -1.99 5.55
C ASN A 71 26.91 -1.13 4.31
N PHE A 72 25.67 -0.70 4.12
CA PHE A 72 25.22 0.14 3.03
C PHE A 72 24.60 1.45 3.51
N ASN A 73 24.93 1.91 4.71
CA ASN A 73 24.39 3.14 5.26
C ASN A 73 24.46 4.31 4.27
N GLY A 74 23.30 4.89 3.94
CA GLY A 74 23.20 6.02 3.01
C GLY A 74 23.32 5.65 1.53
N TYR A 75 23.16 4.39 1.17
CA TYR A 75 23.15 3.96 -0.23
C TYR A 75 21.75 4.02 -0.85
N GLU A 76 21.73 4.23 -2.17
CA GLU A 76 20.56 4.10 -3.03
C GLU A 76 20.58 2.75 -3.74
N PHE A 77 19.48 2.00 -3.67
CA PHE A 77 19.29 0.74 -4.39
C PHE A 77 18.19 0.88 -5.43
N THR A 78 18.49 0.57 -6.68
CA THR A 78 17.52 0.59 -7.77
C THR A 78 17.44 -0.78 -8.43
N GLY A 79 16.27 -1.42 -8.42
CA GLY A 79 16.00 -2.64 -9.17
C GLY A 79 15.71 -2.39 -10.65
N GLU A 80 15.68 -3.43 -11.46
CA GLU A 80 15.22 -3.32 -12.85
C GLU A 80 13.71 -3.03 -12.93
N SER A 81 12.95 -3.57 -12.02
CA SER A 81 11.55 -3.31 -11.72
C SER A 81 11.15 -4.11 -10.48
N ALA A 82 10.07 -3.71 -9.80
CA ALA A 82 9.58 -4.40 -8.61
C ALA A 82 9.19 -5.88 -8.84
N LEU A 83 8.98 -6.30 -10.10
CA LEU A 83 8.68 -7.69 -10.45
C LEU A 83 9.91 -8.51 -10.86
N LYS A 84 11.03 -7.86 -11.16
CA LYS A 84 12.25 -8.53 -11.64
C LYS A 84 13.35 -8.58 -10.61
N SER A 85 13.41 -7.55 -9.76
CA SER A 85 14.44 -7.45 -8.74
C SER A 85 13.81 -7.61 -7.36
N SER A 86 14.48 -8.38 -6.50
CA SER A 86 14.10 -8.50 -5.10
C SER A 86 15.31 -8.22 -4.21
N ILE A 87 15.08 -7.53 -3.11
CA ILE A 87 16.08 -7.25 -2.10
C ILE A 87 15.56 -7.80 -0.77
N THR A 88 16.26 -8.78 -0.25
CA THR A 88 16.00 -9.34 1.08
C THR A 88 17.03 -8.80 2.05
N VAL A 89 16.58 -8.06 3.04
CA VAL A 89 17.45 -7.50 4.07
C VAL A 89 17.41 -8.42 5.29
N GLY A 90 18.53 -9.07 5.54
CA GLY A 90 18.70 -9.97 6.69
C GLY A 90 18.98 -9.21 7.97
N ASP A 91 18.93 -9.95 9.09
CA ASP A 91 19.29 -9.44 10.40
C ASP A 91 20.76 -8.96 10.43
N LEU A 92 21.02 -7.84 11.09
CA LEU A 92 22.34 -7.22 11.22
C LEU A 92 22.96 -6.68 9.90
N ALA A 93 22.22 -6.54 8.83
CA ALA A 93 22.63 -5.70 7.70
C ALA A 93 22.35 -4.23 8.05
N ASP A 94 23.33 -3.34 7.88
CA ASP A 94 23.13 -1.89 8.08
C ASP A 94 22.64 -1.26 6.79
N VAL A 95 21.35 -0.93 6.77
CA VAL A 95 20.69 -0.21 5.67
C VAL A 95 20.12 1.13 6.14
N THR A 96 20.65 1.67 7.24
CA THR A 96 20.25 2.97 7.78
C THR A 96 20.41 4.07 6.73
N ASN A 97 19.43 4.96 6.61
CA ASN A 97 19.37 6.04 5.63
C ASN A 97 19.44 5.57 4.15
N CYS A 98 19.12 4.31 3.89
CA CYS A 98 19.03 3.82 2.52
C CYS A 98 17.75 4.25 1.81
N GLU A 99 17.84 4.33 0.49
CA GLU A 99 16.71 4.55 -0.41
C GLU A 99 16.57 3.34 -1.34
N PHE A 100 15.34 2.83 -1.49
CA PHE A 100 15.06 1.66 -2.33
C PHE A 100 14.04 2.03 -3.39
N TYR A 101 14.34 1.67 -4.64
CA TYR A 101 13.53 1.96 -5.82
C TYR A 101 13.30 0.73 -6.67
N ASP A 102 12.09 0.60 -7.22
CA ASP A 102 11.75 -0.36 -8.27
C ASP A 102 12.14 -1.83 -7.95
N ALA A 103 11.95 -2.28 -6.71
CA ALA A 103 12.26 -3.64 -6.26
C ALA A 103 11.17 -4.22 -5.36
N THR A 104 11.11 -5.55 -5.23
CA THR A 104 10.41 -6.20 -4.13
C THR A 104 11.31 -6.21 -2.89
N ILE A 105 10.83 -5.69 -1.77
CA ILE A 105 11.59 -5.55 -0.53
C ILE A 105 10.99 -6.46 0.53
N THR A 106 11.84 -7.26 1.18
CA THR A 106 11.48 -8.16 2.28
C THR A 106 12.55 -8.13 3.37
N GLY A 107 12.21 -8.56 4.59
CA GLY A 107 13.17 -8.69 5.68
C GLY A 107 13.15 -7.53 6.66
N ILE A 108 14.30 -7.09 7.16
CA ILE A 108 14.42 -6.13 8.25
C ILE A 108 15.07 -4.85 7.75
N LEU A 109 14.31 -3.75 7.71
CA LEU A 109 14.84 -2.42 7.43
C LEU A 109 15.14 -1.73 8.75
N ASP A 110 16.39 -1.68 9.10
CA ASP A 110 16.87 -1.07 10.34
C ASP A 110 17.17 0.42 10.13
N GLY A 111 16.66 1.26 11.02
CA GLY A 111 16.81 2.71 10.93
C GLY A 111 15.88 3.38 9.90
N THR A 112 16.17 4.65 9.62
CA THR A 112 15.36 5.47 8.70
C THR A 112 15.62 5.07 7.25
N THR A 113 14.58 4.64 6.54
CA THR A 113 14.67 4.26 5.13
C THR A 113 13.61 4.95 4.29
N GLN A 114 13.85 5.08 2.98
CA GLN A 114 12.86 5.53 2.01
C GLN A 114 12.61 4.45 0.97
N LEU A 115 11.35 4.20 0.67
CA LEU A 115 10.92 3.20 -0.31
C LEU A 115 10.03 3.86 -1.36
N GLU A 116 10.37 3.72 -2.63
CA GLU A 116 9.57 4.28 -3.73
C GLU A 116 9.35 3.25 -4.84
N LYS A 117 8.10 3.10 -5.30
CA LYS A 117 7.69 2.17 -6.37
C LYS A 117 8.08 0.71 -6.10
N CYS A 118 8.17 0.33 -4.84
CA CYS A 118 8.49 -1.02 -4.40
C CYS A 118 7.25 -1.87 -4.19
N ILE A 119 7.46 -3.18 -4.11
CA ILE A 119 6.49 -4.13 -3.55
C ILE A 119 7.01 -4.52 -2.17
N LEU A 120 6.18 -4.32 -1.14
CA LEU A 120 6.55 -4.60 0.25
C LEU A 120 5.80 -5.83 0.75
N SER A 121 6.50 -6.80 1.30
CA SER A 121 5.91 -8.03 1.83
C SER A 121 6.78 -8.64 2.92
N ASN A 122 6.18 -9.10 4.01
CA ASN A 122 6.91 -9.70 5.14
C ASN A 122 8.10 -8.83 5.57
N LEU A 123 7.81 -7.60 5.94
CA LEU A 123 8.80 -6.56 6.18
C LEU A 123 8.74 -6.08 7.63
N ASN A 124 9.86 -6.05 8.32
CA ASN A 124 10.02 -5.29 9.55
C ASN A 124 10.53 -3.89 9.17
N PHE A 125 9.70 -2.87 9.39
CA PHE A 125 9.95 -1.50 8.98
C PHE A 125 10.10 -0.61 10.22
N VAL A 126 11.32 -0.28 10.57
CA VAL A 126 11.60 0.43 11.81
C VAL A 126 11.16 1.90 11.73
N ASP A 127 11.57 2.64 10.70
CA ASP A 127 11.24 4.07 10.55
C ASP A 127 11.41 4.52 9.09
N GLY A 128 10.69 5.57 8.69
CA GLY A 128 10.90 6.20 7.40
C GLY A 128 9.65 6.53 6.60
N GLN A 129 9.82 6.60 5.28
CA GLN A 129 8.79 7.03 4.33
C GLN A 129 8.65 6.05 3.18
N VAL A 130 7.40 5.82 2.77
CA VAL A 130 7.04 4.90 1.70
C VAL A 130 6.18 5.63 0.67
N PHE A 131 6.61 5.66 -0.59
CA PHE A 131 5.95 6.38 -1.66
C PHE A 131 5.55 5.46 -2.81
N ASN A 132 4.30 5.55 -3.25
CA ASN A 132 3.83 4.87 -4.46
C ASN A 132 4.09 3.35 -4.47
N CYS A 133 4.14 2.71 -3.30
CA CYS A 133 4.44 1.30 -3.16
C CYS A 133 3.18 0.44 -3.14
N LEU A 134 3.31 -0.78 -3.66
CA LEU A 134 2.33 -1.84 -3.47
C LEU A 134 2.61 -2.55 -2.14
N LEU A 135 1.65 -2.53 -1.23
CA LEU A 135 1.68 -3.39 -0.06
C LEU A 135 1.19 -4.79 -0.46
N GLY A 136 2.12 -5.72 -0.52
CA GLY A 136 1.86 -7.11 -0.85
C GLY A 136 1.21 -7.89 0.31
N PRO A 137 0.88 -9.15 0.09
CA PRO A 137 0.38 -10.00 1.17
C PRO A 137 1.46 -10.24 2.23
N GLY A 138 1.01 -10.41 3.48
CA GLY A 138 1.88 -10.65 4.62
C GLY A 138 1.90 -9.50 5.61
N ASP A 139 2.71 -9.66 6.62
CA ASP A 139 2.82 -8.70 7.71
C ASP A 139 3.89 -7.64 7.39
N ILE A 140 3.55 -6.38 7.65
CA ILE A 140 4.50 -5.29 7.78
C ILE A 140 4.52 -4.93 9.25
N GLU A 141 5.59 -5.30 9.94
CA GLU A 141 5.77 -5.03 11.36
C GLU A 141 6.47 -3.69 11.54
N LEU A 142 5.87 -2.79 12.32
CA LEU A 142 6.47 -1.51 12.65
C LEU A 142 7.43 -1.66 13.84
N GLY A 143 8.44 -0.85 13.91
CA GLY A 143 9.29 -0.76 15.09
C GLY A 143 8.56 -0.15 16.28
N ILE A 144 9.06 -0.38 17.49
CA ILE A 144 8.52 0.21 18.72
C ILE A 144 8.70 1.73 18.69
N SER A 145 7.62 2.48 18.94
CA SER A 145 7.59 3.95 18.97
C SER A 145 8.08 4.62 17.67
N THR A 146 7.95 3.94 16.56
CA THR A 146 8.33 4.46 15.24
C THR A 146 7.18 5.17 14.56
N ILE A 147 7.50 6.01 13.58
CA ILE A 147 6.51 6.71 12.74
C ILE A 147 6.71 6.30 11.29
N ALA A 148 5.81 5.48 10.81
CA ALA A 148 5.77 5.10 9.40
C ALA A 148 4.79 5.99 8.62
N ASN A 149 5.27 6.65 7.57
CA ASN A 149 4.44 7.47 6.69
C ASN A 149 4.37 6.85 5.28
N LEU A 150 3.17 6.51 4.85
CA LEU A 150 2.89 5.92 3.56
C LEU A 150 2.08 6.89 2.68
N PHE A 151 2.64 7.25 1.52
CA PHE A 151 2.06 8.22 0.59
C PHE A 151 1.69 7.55 -0.72
N ASN A 152 0.42 7.67 -1.14
CA ASN A 152 -0.10 7.11 -2.39
C ASN A 152 0.20 5.62 -2.56
N CYS A 153 0.28 4.89 -1.45
CA CYS A 153 0.48 3.45 -1.48
C CYS A 153 -0.85 2.74 -1.77
N PHE A 154 -0.75 1.50 -2.21
CA PHE A 154 -1.92 0.72 -2.58
C PHE A 154 -1.73 -0.75 -2.25
N SER A 155 -2.83 -1.48 -2.13
CA SER A 155 -2.83 -2.94 -2.06
C SER A 155 -3.76 -3.52 -3.12
N SER A 156 -3.61 -4.80 -3.40
CA SER A 156 -4.59 -5.53 -4.20
C SER A 156 -5.95 -5.49 -3.51
N ILE A 157 -7.02 -5.48 -4.31
CA ILE A 157 -8.41 -5.40 -3.83
C ILE A 157 -8.72 -6.46 -2.78
N PRO A 158 -9.55 -6.15 -1.78
CA PRO A 158 -9.73 -6.95 -0.58
C PRO A 158 -10.19 -8.37 -0.87
N GLY A 159 -9.33 -9.29 -0.60
CA GLY A 159 -9.58 -10.70 -0.44
C GLY A 159 -8.98 -11.16 0.87
N THR A 160 -8.79 -12.45 1.03
CA THR A 160 -8.16 -13.07 2.21
C THR A 160 -6.68 -12.67 2.42
N LEU A 161 -6.11 -11.87 1.53
CA LEU A 161 -4.70 -11.46 1.51
C LEU A 161 -4.51 -9.94 1.58
N SER A 162 -5.37 -9.22 2.31
CA SER A 162 -5.10 -7.80 2.61
C SER A 162 -3.77 -7.69 3.35
N PRO A 163 -2.92 -6.68 3.04
CA PRO A 163 -1.72 -6.47 3.82
C PRO A 163 -2.09 -6.23 5.28
N ILE A 164 -1.25 -6.73 6.17
CA ILE A 164 -1.40 -6.57 7.62
C ILE A 164 -0.32 -5.61 8.09
N ILE A 165 -0.73 -4.54 8.79
CA ILE A 165 0.19 -3.68 9.55
C ILE A 165 0.16 -4.11 11.00
N ASP A 166 1.23 -4.73 11.46
CA ASP A 166 1.48 -4.99 12.87
C ASP A 166 2.15 -3.78 13.51
N MET A 167 1.42 -3.11 14.40
CA MET A 167 1.88 -1.86 15.00
C MET A 167 2.81 -2.09 16.21
N ASN A 168 3.14 -3.35 16.49
CA ASN A 168 4.11 -3.76 17.52
C ASN A 168 3.91 -3.04 18.87
N GLY A 169 2.67 -2.87 19.26
CA GLY A 169 2.23 -2.23 20.49
C GLY A 169 2.23 -0.71 20.48
N THR A 170 3.18 -0.03 19.87
CA THR A 170 3.34 1.43 19.92
C THR A 170 3.75 2.10 18.62
N GLY A 171 3.81 1.36 17.51
CA GLY A 171 4.10 1.94 16.21
C GLY A 171 3.00 2.90 15.73
N ILE A 172 3.38 4.04 15.20
CA ILE A 172 2.46 5.07 14.71
C ILE A 172 2.44 5.04 13.18
N ILE A 173 1.25 5.15 12.61
CA ILE A 173 1.10 5.15 11.16
C ILE A 173 0.39 6.40 10.64
N GLY A 174 0.92 6.95 9.56
CA GLY A 174 0.28 7.95 8.73
C GLY A 174 0.08 7.42 7.31
N LEU A 175 -1.17 7.28 6.88
CA LEU A 175 -1.52 6.96 5.49
C LEU A 175 -2.06 8.21 4.81
N ARG A 176 -1.59 8.51 3.59
CA ARG A 176 -2.11 9.60 2.75
C ARG A 176 -2.36 9.10 1.34
N GLY A 177 -3.60 9.24 0.88
CA GLY A 177 -3.99 8.82 -0.46
C GLY A 177 -3.93 7.31 -0.69
N TYR A 178 -4.14 6.51 0.36
CA TYR A 178 -4.07 5.05 0.26
C TYR A 178 -5.24 4.47 -0.52
N ASN A 179 -4.95 3.44 -1.33
CA ASN A 179 -5.96 2.76 -2.15
C ASN A 179 -5.92 1.24 -1.93
N GLY A 180 -7.02 0.65 -1.50
CA GLY A 180 -7.15 -0.80 -1.31
C GLY A 180 -7.56 -1.21 0.09
N GLY A 181 -7.33 -2.48 0.43
CA GLY A 181 -7.61 -3.06 1.75
C GLY A 181 -6.38 -3.03 2.65
N ILE A 182 -6.59 -2.90 3.97
CA ILE A 182 -5.53 -2.98 4.98
C ILE A 182 -6.12 -3.43 6.32
N LEU A 183 -5.39 -4.26 7.04
CA LEU A 183 -5.70 -4.67 8.41
C LEU A 183 -4.65 -4.11 9.36
N PHE A 184 -5.10 -3.38 10.38
CA PHE A 184 -4.25 -2.96 11.51
C PHE A 184 -4.45 -3.90 12.70
N LYS A 185 -3.36 -4.28 13.35
CA LYS A 185 -3.37 -5.10 14.56
C LYS A 185 -2.29 -4.66 15.55
N ASN A 186 -2.41 -5.13 16.78
CA ASN A 186 -1.41 -5.07 17.84
C ASN A 186 -0.99 -3.63 18.20
N TYR A 187 -1.96 -2.86 18.75
CA TYR A 187 -1.71 -1.51 19.25
C TYR A 187 -2.30 -1.28 20.65
N SER A 188 -1.47 -0.74 21.54
CA SER A 188 -1.85 -0.42 22.92
C SER A 188 -1.32 0.93 23.42
N GLY A 189 -0.79 1.75 22.50
CA GLY A 189 -0.28 3.10 22.78
C GLY A 189 -1.40 4.14 22.93
N SER A 190 -1.02 5.39 23.22
CA SER A 190 -1.94 6.52 23.36
C SER A 190 -1.95 7.47 22.16
N ASP A 191 -1.13 7.20 21.15
CA ASP A 191 -0.92 8.11 20.03
C ASP A 191 -2.10 8.13 19.04
N SER A 192 -2.01 9.06 18.11
CA SER A 192 -3.02 9.24 17.08
C SER A 192 -2.49 8.80 15.71
N HIS A 193 -3.27 7.98 15.02
CA HIS A 193 -3.01 7.50 13.67
C HIS A 193 -3.85 8.31 12.68
N SER A 194 -3.21 8.81 11.63
CA SER A 194 -3.90 9.57 10.57
C SER A 194 -4.01 8.72 9.31
N ILE A 195 -5.24 8.44 8.88
CA ILE A 195 -5.53 7.53 7.79
C ILE A 195 -6.41 8.25 6.77
N ASP A 196 -5.84 8.58 5.62
CA ASP A 196 -6.53 9.20 4.49
C ASP A 196 -6.61 8.21 3.33
N LEU A 197 -7.83 7.79 3.01
CA LEU A 197 -8.12 6.85 1.92
C LEU A 197 -8.51 7.58 0.64
N ALA A 198 -7.82 7.28 -0.45
CA ALA A 198 -8.31 7.57 -1.79
C ALA A 198 -9.50 6.66 -2.14
N SER A 199 -9.41 5.37 -1.78
CA SER A 199 -10.52 4.41 -1.83
C SER A 199 -10.16 3.13 -1.06
N GLY A 200 -11.16 2.37 -0.62
CA GLY A 200 -10.90 1.04 -0.09
C GLY A 200 -11.51 0.75 1.28
N GLN A 201 -10.82 -0.09 2.05
CA GLN A 201 -11.34 -0.58 3.32
C GLN A 201 -10.23 -0.72 4.36
N ILE A 202 -10.46 -0.14 5.53
CA ILE A 202 -9.65 -0.34 6.72
C ILE A 202 -10.34 -1.35 7.61
N LYS A 203 -9.59 -2.29 8.12
CA LYS A 203 -10.01 -3.19 9.20
C LYS A 203 -9.17 -2.92 10.43
N LEU A 204 -9.82 -2.88 11.58
CA LEU A 204 -9.17 -2.87 12.88
C LEU A 204 -9.43 -4.20 13.59
N ASP A 205 -8.40 -4.76 14.19
CA ASP A 205 -8.50 -6.00 14.95
C ASP A 205 -8.88 -5.68 16.42
N PRO A 206 -10.13 -5.98 16.88
CA PRO A 206 -10.58 -5.65 18.22
C PRO A 206 -9.88 -6.45 19.33
N ASP A 207 -9.28 -7.59 18.99
CA ASP A 207 -8.63 -8.45 19.98
C ASP A 207 -7.23 -7.92 20.36
N THR A 208 -6.61 -7.13 19.50
CA THR A 208 -5.23 -6.66 19.66
C THR A 208 -5.06 -5.15 19.65
N ILE A 209 -6.09 -4.39 19.25
CA ILE A 209 -6.10 -2.92 19.34
C ILE A 209 -6.95 -2.52 20.57
N THR A 210 -6.28 -2.02 21.62
CA THR A 210 -6.90 -1.78 22.91
C THR A 210 -6.95 -0.32 23.34
N SER A 211 -6.24 0.57 22.63
CA SER A 211 -6.19 2.01 22.97
C SER A 211 -5.78 2.84 21.74
N GLY A 212 -5.64 4.16 21.90
CA GLY A 212 -5.22 5.08 20.86
C GLY A 212 -6.36 5.77 20.13
N THR A 213 -6.00 6.63 19.18
CA THR A 213 -6.97 7.37 18.36
C THR A 213 -6.74 7.09 16.88
N PHE A 214 -7.78 6.68 16.18
CA PHE A 214 -7.76 6.47 14.74
C PHE A 214 -8.60 7.55 14.05
N VAL A 215 -7.95 8.41 13.27
CA VAL A 215 -8.57 9.47 12.46
C VAL A 215 -8.61 9.02 11.02
N CYS A 216 -9.79 8.63 10.54
CA CYS A 216 -10.00 8.06 9.22
C CYS A 216 -10.77 9.04 8.33
N ARG A 217 -10.20 9.42 7.18
CA ARG A 217 -10.74 10.39 6.23
C ARG A 217 -10.71 9.85 4.80
N GLY A 218 -11.44 10.55 3.91
CA GLY A 218 -11.45 10.21 2.49
C GLY A 218 -12.59 9.30 2.09
N VAL A 219 -12.33 8.36 1.17
CA VAL A 219 -13.37 7.51 0.58
C VAL A 219 -13.14 6.05 0.93
N GLY A 220 -14.11 5.42 1.61
CA GLY A 220 -13.94 4.01 1.98
C GLY A 220 -14.79 3.59 3.17
N LYS A 221 -14.38 2.48 3.78
CA LYS A 221 -15.05 1.90 4.95
C LYS A 221 -14.04 1.61 6.06
N LEU A 222 -14.44 1.85 7.29
CA LEU A 222 -13.76 1.39 8.49
C LEU A 222 -14.59 0.27 9.13
N ILE A 223 -14.00 -0.89 9.34
CA ILE A 223 -14.69 -2.13 9.70
C ILE A 223 -13.99 -2.81 10.87
N ASP A 224 -14.76 -3.34 11.77
CA ASP A 224 -14.32 -4.28 12.79
C ASP A 224 -13.98 -5.64 12.13
N ASN A 225 -12.76 -6.11 12.34
CA ASN A 225 -12.28 -7.31 11.66
C ASN A 225 -13.01 -8.59 12.07
N ASN A 226 -13.48 -8.69 13.32
CA ASN A 226 -14.13 -9.89 13.84
C ASN A 226 -15.61 -9.96 13.42
N THR A 227 -16.29 -8.82 13.44
CA THR A 227 -17.73 -8.78 13.16
C THR A 227 -18.05 -8.43 11.71
N GLY A 228 -17.11 -7.81 10.99
CA GLY A 228 -17.34 -7.27 9.65
C GLY A 228 -18.24 -6.04 9.61
N LEU A 229 -18.64 -5.50 10.77
CA LEU A 229 -19.54 -4.36 10.88
C LEU A 229 -18.77 -3.03 10.78
N PRO A 230 -19.40 -1.96 10.27
CA PRO A 230 -18.80 -0.63 10.26
C PRO A 230 -18.55 -0.11 11.69
N ILE A 231 -17.42 0.55 11.89
CA ILE A 231 -17.06 1.21 13.14
C ILE A 231 -17.46 2.69 13.04
N PRO A 232 -18.42 3.18 13.84
CA PRO A 232 -18.82 4.59 13.85
C PRO A 232 -17.79 5.46 14.59
N THR A 233 -17.92 6.77 14.45
CA THR A 233 -17.21 7.74 15.30
C THR A 233 -17.64 7.58 16.76
N GLY A 234 -16.68 7.60 17.67
CA GLY A 234 -16.89 7.48 19.11
C GLY A 234 -15.89 6.55 19.79
N GLN A 235 -16.25 6.08 20.96
CA GLN A 235 -15.48 5.05 21.65
C GLN A 235 -15.74 3.68 21.04
N TRP A 236 -14.67 2.97 20.76
CA TRP A 236 -14.70 1.60 20.26
C TRP A 236 -13.76 0.74 21.09
N ASN A 237 -14.14 -0.49 21.36
CA ASN A 237 -13.32 -1.48 22.06
C ASN A 237 -12.68 -0.95 23.39
N GLY A 238 -13.45 -0.23 24.18
CA GLY A 238 -13.08 0.20 25.53
C GLY A 238 -12.12 1.39 25.61
N GLY A 239 -10.94 1.34 24.99
CA GLY A 239 -9.90 2.37 25.09
C GLY A 239 -9.61 3.12 23.78
N VAL A 240 -10.22 2.72 22.70
CA VAL A 240 -9.95 3.27 21.36
C VAL A 240 -10.91 4.37 21.01
N THR A 241 -10.39 5.52 20.59
CA THR A 241 -11.19 6.63 20.06
C THR A 241 -11.17 6.60 18.54
N ILE A 242 -12.34 6.61 17.92
CA ILE A 242 -12.51 6.64 16.47
C ILE A 242 -13.07 7.99 16.03
N ILE A 243 -12.38 8.62 15.08
CA ILE A 243 -12.87 9.76 14.31
C ILE A 243 -13.03 9.28 12.86
N ASN A 244 -14.25 8.84 12.54
CA ASN A 244 -14.55 8.27 11.22
C ASN A 244 -15.27 9.30 10.36
N GLU A 245 -14.50 9.94 9.46
CA GLU A 245 -14.97 10.91 8.48
C GLU A 245 -14.93 10.30 7.05
N LEU A 246 -14.94 8.96 6.95
CA LEU A 246 -14.93 8.27 5.65
C LEU A 246 -16.28 8.41 4.95
N ILE A 247 -16.21 8.75 3.69
CA ILE A 247 -17.38 8.81 2.79
C ILE A 247 -17.53 7.44 2.13
N ASN A 248 -18.59 6.73 2.46
CA ASN A 248 -18.93 5.50 1.78
C ASN A 248 -19.61 5.80 0.45
N ARG A 249 -18.87 5.70 -0.66
CA ARG A 249 -19.43 5.96 -2.01
C ARG A 249 -20.57 5.03 -2.39
N THR A 250 -20.67 3.84 -1.79
CA THR A 250 -21.80 2.95 -2.03
C THR A 250 -23.09 3.59 -1.50
N THR A 251 -23.05 4.19 -0.30
CA THR A 251 -24.19 4.93 0.26
C THR A 251 -24.47 6.24 -0.50
N ILE A 252 -23.42 6.90 -1.00
CA ILE A 252 -23.62 8.12 -1.83
C ILE A 252 -24.15 7.76 -3.23
N ALA A 253 -23.62 6.69 -3.84
CA ALA A 253 -24.14 6.21 -5.12
C ALA A 253 -25.59 5.73 -4.98
N GLU A 254 -25.90 5.02 -3.90
CA GLU A 254 -27.29 4.65 -3.58
C GLU A 254 -28.13 5.88 -3.25
N ALA A 255 -27.65 6.79 -2.39
CA ALA A 255 -28.34 8.03 -2.08
C ALA A 255 -28.51 8.95 -3.31
N SER A 256 -27.50 9.04 -4.18
CA SER A 256 -27.60 9.85 -5.40
C SER A 256 -28.42 9.17 -6.49
N GLN A 257 -28.45 7.85 -6.57
CA GLN A 257 -29.37 7.12 -7.43
C GLN A 257 -30.82 7.28 -6.99
N TYR A 258 -31.06 7.45 -5.69
CA TYR A 258 -32.39 7.65 -5.11
C TYR A 258 -32.77 9.12 -4.90
N ALA A 259 -31.78 10.05 -4.87
CA ALA A 259 -32.01 11.41 -4.40
C ALA A 259 -32.73 12.30 -5.40
N GLU A 260 -32.80 11.94 -6.68
CA GLU A 260 -33.34 12.84 -7.68
C GLU A 260 -34.73 12.43 -8.22
N ALA A 261 -35.02 11.14 -8.39
CA ALA A 261 -36.30 10.71 -8.90
C ALA A 261 -36.58 9.20 -8.78
N VAL A 262 -37.85 8.84 -8.87
CA VAL A 262 -38.30 7.46 -9.16
C VAL A 262 -38.56 7.34 -10.65
N TYR A 263 -38.01 6.32 -11.29
CA TYR A 263 -38.20 6.06 -12.70
C TYR A 263 -39.40 5.16 -12.91
N PHE A 264 -40.30 5.58 -13.78
CA PHE A 264 -41.58 4.94 -14.08
C PHE A 264 -41.68 4.62 -15.56
N ASP A 265 -41.90 3.37 -15.89
CA ASP A 265 -42.04 2.84 -17.25
C ASP A 265 -43.21 1.86 -17.31
N VAL A 266 -44.33 2.33 -17.86
CA VAL A 266 -45.58 1.53 -17.97
C VAL A 266 -45.40 0.29 -18.84
N LEU A 267 -44.50 0.32 -19.81
CA LEU A 267 -44.32 -0.74 -20.79
C LEU A 267 -43.31 -1.82 -20.36
N ASN A 268 -42.19 -1.39 -19.77
CA ASN A 268 -41.09 -2.30 -19.48
C ASN A 268 -40.65 -2.28 -18.00
N GLY A 269 -41.34 -1.54 -17.13
CA GLY A 269 -41.09 -1.52 -15.71
C GLY A 269 -41.49 -2.84 -15.02
N ARG A 270 -41.21 -2.93 -13.73
CA ARG A 270 -41.50 -4.06 -12.88
C ARG A 270 -42.40 -3.65 -11.72
N PRO A 271 -43.38 -4.52 -11.35
CA PRO A 271 -44.22 -4.25 -10.18
C PRO A 271 -43.46 -4.40 -8.89
N GLY A 272 -43.84 -3.61 -7.89
CA GLY A 272 -43.31 -3.68 -6.51
C GLY A 272 -42.56 -2.47 -6.05
N THR A 273 -42.27 -2.45 -4.78
CA THR A 273 -41.64 -1.30 -4.09
C THR A 273 -40.28 -1.62 -3.49
N THR A 274 -39.76 -2.83 -3.73
CA THR A 274 -38.50 -3.32 -3.15
C THR A 274 -37.33 -2.94 -4.05
N ASP A 275 -36.28 -2.38 -3.47
CA ASP A 275 -35.04 -2.12 -4.18
C ASP A 275 -34.54 -3.34 -4.98
N PRO A 276 -34.08 -3.19 -6.24
CA PRO A 276 -33.75 -1.94 -6.98
C PRO A 276 -34.87 -1.32 -7.81
N ILE A 277 -36.15 -1.73 -7.63
CA ILE A 277 -37.27 -1.20 -8.42
C ILE A 277 -37.41 0.32 -8.22
N GLY A 278 -37.67 1.05 -9.30
CA GLY A 278 -37.76 2.52 -9.32
C GLY A 278 -36.45 3.22 -9.66
N LEU A 279 -35.42 2.47 -10.04
CA LEU A 279 -34.19 3.02 -10.63
C LEU A 279 -34.33 3.14 -12.16
N GLU A 280 -33.50 3.96 -12.79
CA GLU A 280 -33.46 4.12 -14.25
C GLU A 280 -33.28 2.80 -15.00
N ARG A 281 -32.47 1.90 -14.47
CA ARG A 281 -32.21 0.57 -15.05
C ARG A 281 -33.26 -0.51 -14.67
N ASP A 282 -34.10 -0.23 -13.70
CA ASP A 282 -35.13 -1.15 -13.21
C ASP A 282 -36.36 -0.30 -12.78
N PRO A 283 -37.04 0.37 -13.75
CA PRO A 283 -38.13 1.27 -13.45
C PRO A 283 -39.35 0.50 -12.93
N VAL A 284 -40.22 1.20 -12.20
CA VAL A 284 -41.49 0.66 -11.74
C VAL A 284 -42.54 0.74 -12.85
N ASP A 285 -43.45 -0.22 -12.93
CA ASP A 285 -44.45 -0.31 -14.01
C ASP A 285 -45.81 0.35 -13.70
N ASN A 286 -46.05 0.76 -12.45
CA ASN A 286 -47.27 1.41 -12.05
C ASN A 286 -47.04 2.62 -11.15
N LEU A 287 -47.95 3.58 -11.22
CA LEU A 287 -47.87 4.89 -10.58
C LEU A 287 -47.98 4.77 -9.03
N ASP A 288 -48.82 3.84 -8.57
CA ASP A 288 -49.05 3.67 -7.12
C ASP A 288 -47.78 3.22 -6.42
N ASP A 289 -47.06 2.24 -7.01
CA ASP A 289 -45.77 1.80 -6.51
C ASP A 289 -44.71 2.92 -6.65
N ALA A 290 -44.72 3.70 -7.74
CA ALA A 290 -43.83 4.85 -7.90
C ALA A 290 -44.00 5.87 -6.78
N ILE A 291 -45.24 6.18 -6.43
CA ILE A 291 -45.57 7.10 -5.32
C ILE A 291 -45.10 6.55 -3.98
N LEU A 292 -45.31 5.26 -3.71
CA LEU A 292 -44.85 4.62 -2.48
C LEU A 292 -43.34 4.60 -2.37
N ILE A 293 -42.64 4.32 -3.47
CA ILE A 293 -41.18 4.40 -3.55
C ILE A 293 -40.71 5.83 -3.28
N ALA A 294 -41.30 6.83 -3.96
CA ALA A 294 -40.96 8.23 -3.80
C ALA A 294 -41.12 8.68 -2.34
N ALA A 295 -42.24 8.34 -1.71
CA ALA A 295 -42.50 8.65 -0.31
C ALA A 295 -41.50 7.97 0.63
N SER A 296 -41.16 6.69 0.40
CA SER A 296 -40.20 5.95 1.24
C SER A 296 -38.77 6.48 1.11
N ARG A 297 -38.41 7.04 -0.04
CA ARG A 297 -37.08 7.62 -0.34
C ARG A 297 -36.97 9.11 -0.10
N GLY A 298 -38.09 9.76 0.24
CA GLY A 298 -38.13 11.22 0.51
C GLY A 298 -37.90 12.06 -0.75
N THR A 299 -38.20 11.54 -1.95
CA THR A 299 -38.13 12.28 -3.21
C THR A 299 -39.52 12.71 -3.68
N ASN A 300 -39.60 13.87 -4.35
CA ASN A 300 -40.84 14.41 -4.95
C ASN A 300 -40.82 14.34 -6.48
N SER A 301 -39.83 13.66 -7.06
CA SER A 301 -39.65 13.59 -8.51
C SER A 301 -39.92 12.15 -9.01
N ILE A 302 -40.78 12.06 -10.01
CA ILE A 302 -41.04 10.82 -10.76
C ILE A 302 -40.73 11.13 -12.25
N PHE A 303 -39.84 10.32 -12.85
CA PHE A 303 -39.52 10.42 -14.28
C PHE A 303 -40.23 9.31 -15.06
N LEU A 304 -40.95 9.72 -16.08
CA LEU A 304 -41.52 8.83 -17.07
C LEU A 304 -40.45 8.47 -18.10
N VAL A 305 -40.15 7.17 -18.23
CA VAL A 305 -39.05 6.67 -19.10
C VAL A 305 -39.53 6.44 -20.52
N ASN A 306 -40.76 5.95 -20.72
CA ASN A 306 -41.36 5.73 -22.01
C ASN A 306 -42.84 6.23 -22.01
N GLU A 307 -43.25 6.90 -23.06
CA GLU A 307 -44.64 7.31 -23.31
C GLU A 307 -45.41 6.24 -24.09
#